data_8664db186f58b0b4457fbaee1e964729
#
_entry.id   8664db186f58b0b4457fbaee1e964729
#
_cell.length_a   1.000
_cell.length_b   1.000
_cell.length_c   1.000
_cell.angle_alpha   90.00
_cell.angle_beta   90.00
_cell.angle_gamma   90.00
#
_symmetry.space_group_name_H-M   'P 1'
#
loop_
_entity.id
_entity.type
_entity.pdbx_description
1 polymer ?
#
loop_
_entity_poly.entity_id
_entity_poly.type
_entity_poly.pdbx_seq_one_letter_code
_entity_poly.pdbx_strand_id
1 'polypeptide(L)'
;MNNWFLISGAILSLLGMVFHGFVGGKIYVANVNKSNLEPLGKTLSIFSWQFHSIFLFITACTLIYISINPEFAIAAYPIICISILGAIYFLVLGIGNREFLKMPGAVLMGAIALLALLGI
;
A
#
# COMPACT_ATOMS: atom_id res chain seq x y z
N MET A 1 10.25 -10.33 19.16
CA MET A 1 9.55 -10.27 17.85
C MET A 1 8.25 -11.06 17.93
N ASN A 2 7.18 -10.54 17.36
CA ASN A 2 5.88 -11.21 17.37
C ASN A 2 5.45 -11.58 15.95
N ASN A 3 5.65 -12.83 15.58
CA ASN A 3 5.39 -13.34 14.22
C ASN A 3 3.92 -13.19 13.79
N TRP A 4 2.96 -13.23 14.72
CA TRP A 4 1.55 -13.06 14.40
C TRP A 4 1.24 -11.67 13.82
N PHE A 5 1.86 -10.62 14.35
CA PHE A 5 1.70 -9.28 13.81
C PHE A 5 2.35 -9.14 12.42
N LEU A 6 3.53 -9.72 12.20
CA LEU A 6 4.18 -9.71 10.88
C LEU A 6 3.34 -10.46 9.84
N ILE A 7 2.85 -11.65 10.19
CA ILE A 7 1.99 -12.44 9.29
C ILE A 7 0.67 -11.71 9.02
N SER A 8 0.05 -11.12 10.04
CA SER A 8 -1.17 -10.33 9.85
C SER A 8 -0.94 -9.11 8.94
N GLY A 9 0.18 -8.42 9.10
CA GLY A 9 0.58 -7.31 8.21
C GLY A 9 0.80 -7.78 6.77
N ALA A 10 1.42 -8.95 6.59
CA ALA A 10 1.62 -9.55 5.28
C ALA A 10 0.29 -9.93 4.60
N ILE A 11 -0.62 -10.57 5.33
CA ILE A 11 -1.95 -10.93 4.80
C ILE A 11 -2.71 -9.66 4.41
N LEU A 12 -2.70 -8.64 5.27
CA LEU A 12 -3.36 -7.37 4.97
C LEU A 12 -2.79 -6.70 3.73
N SER A 13 -1.44 -6.74 3.55
CA SER A 13 -0.78 -6.23 2.36
C SER A 13 -1.17 -7.00 1.09
N LEU A 14 -1.27 -8.34 1.15
CA LEU A 14 -1.70 -9.15 0.01
C LEU A 14 -3.15 -8.87 -0.36
N LEU A 15 -4.04 -8.77 0.61
CA LEU A 15 -5.43 -8.40 0.37
C LEU A 15 -5.51 -7.00 -0.24
N GLY A 16 -4.77 -6.04 0.29
CA GLY A 16 -4.65 -4.70 -0.26
C GLY A 16 -4.15 -4.70 -1.70
N MET A 17 -3.14 -5.50 -2.02
CA MET A 17 -2.62 -5.67 -3.37
C MET A 17 -3.68 -6.20 -4.34
N VAL A 18 -4.42 -7.25 -3.94
CA VAL A 18 -5.47 -7.83 -4.80
C VAL A 18 -6.57 -6.82 -5.06
N PHE A 19 -7.09 -6.17 -4.03
CA PHE A 19 -8.15 -5.17 -4.20
C PHE A 19 -7.67 -3.94 -4.96
N HIS A 20 -6.49 -3.41 -4.64
CA HIS A 20 -5.94 -2.23 -5.31
C HIS A 20 -5.56 -2.54 -6.75
N GLY A 21 -4.83 -3.62 -7.01
CA GLY A 21 -4.30 -3.94 -8.32
C GLY A 21 -5.34 -4.46 -9.30
N PHE A 22 -6.19 -5.40 -8.87
CA PHE A 22 -7.16 -6.06 -9.77
C PHE A 22 -8.52 -5.39 -9.75
N VAL A 23 -9.12 -5.17 -8.59
CA VAL A 23 -10.47 -4.60 -8.50
C VAL A 23 -10.43 -3.09 -8.77
N GLY A 24 -9.67 -2.35 -7.97
CA GLY A 24 -9.50 -0.90 -8.14
C GLY A 24 -8.79 -0.55 -9.44
N GLY A 25 -7.84 -1.37 -9.87
CA GLY A 25 -7.11 -1.18 -11.11
C GLY A 25 -7.99 -1.15 -12.34
N LYS A 26 -8.96 -2.05 -12.46
CA LYS A 26 -9.92 -2.04 -13.58
C LYS A 26 -10.70 -0.74 -13.64
N ILE A 27 -11.21 -0.27 -12.51
CA ILE A 27 -11.99 0.96 -12.40
C ILE A 27 -11.11 2.17 -12.73
N TYR A 28 -9.93 2.24 -12.12
CA TYR A 28 -8.99 3.35 -12.30
C TYR A 28 -8.50 3.48 -13.73
N VAL A 29 -8.06 2.37 -14.34
CA VAL A 29 -7.59 2.35 -15.73
C VAL A 29 -8.69 2.77 -16.70
N ALA A 30 -9.93 2.29 -16.49
CA ALA A 30 -11.05 2.69 -17.31
C ALA A 30 -11.32 4.20 -17.22
N ASN A 31 -11.25 4.79 -16.03
CA ASN A 31 -11.44 6.23 -15.83
C ASN A 31 -10.29 7.05 -16.46
N VAL A 32 -9.05 6.62 -16.28
CA VAL A 32 -7.88 7.27 -16.90
C VAL A 32 -7.96 7.26 -18.41
N ASN A 33 -8.34 6.12 -19.00
CA ASN A 33 -8.45 5.99 -20.46
C ASN A 33 -9.55 6.89 -21.05
N LYS A 34 -10.64 7.13 -20.31
CA LYS A 34 -11.73 8.04 -20.70
C LYS A 34 -11.42 9.52 -20.43
N SER A 35 -10.36 9.82 -19.68
CA SER A 35 -10.00 11.20 -19.34
C SER A 35 -9.39 11.96 -20.53
N ASN A 36 -9.31 13.28 -20.38
CA ASN A 36 -8.67 14.17 -21.35
C ASN A 36 -7.16 14.30 -21.16
N LEU A 37 -6.54 13.42 -20.35
CA LEU A 37 -5.10 13.42 -20.16
C LEU A 37 -4.39 13.08 -21.48
N GLU A 38 -3.25 13.74 -21.71
CA GLU A 38 -2.32 13.39 -22.76
C GLU A 38 -1.85 11.93 -22.62
N PRO A 39 -1.45 11.24 -23.71
CA PRO A 39 -1.04 9.83 -23.67
C PRO A 39 0.00 9.52 -22.61
N LEU A 40 1.01 10.37 -22.45
CA LEU A 40 2.04 10.21 -21.41
C LEU A 40 1.42 10.31 -20.00
N GLY A 41 0.53 11.27 -19.78
CA GLY A 41 -0.16 11.43 -18.51
C GLY A 41 -1.00 10.20 -18.13
N LYS A 42 -1.68 9.59 -19.10
CA LYS A 42 -2.42 8.33 -18.90
C LYS A 42 -1.48 7.20 -18.48
N THR A 43 -0.39 7.02 -19.20
CA THR A 43 0.58 5.96 -18.92
C THR A 43 1.21 6.12 -17.54
N LEU A 44 1.63 7.33 -17.18
CA LEU A 44 2.21 7.63 -15.85
C LEU A 44 1.20 7.42 -14.73
N SER A 45 -0.06 7.77 -14.93
CA SER A 45 -1.13 7.55 -13.95
C SER A 45 -1.35 6.07 -13.69
N ILE A 46 -1.43 5.26 -14.75
CA ILE A 46 -1.59 3.80 -14.64
C ILE A 46 -0.35 3.17 -13.98
N PHE A 47 0.85 3.61 -14.37
CA PHE A 47 2.09 3.15 -13.75
C PHE A 47 2.11 3.43 -12.25
N SER A 48 1.80 4.67 -11.84
CA SER A 48 1.79 5.07 -10.42
C SER A 48 0.79 4.26 -9.61
N TRP A 49 -0.39 3.98 -10.17
CA TRP A 49 -1.38 3.12 -9.53
C TRP A 49 -0.85 1.71 -9.31
N GLN A 50 -0.31 1.09 -10.35
CA GLN A 50 0.20 -0.29 -10.25
C GLN A 50 1.49 -0.39 -9.44
N PHE A 51 2.29 0.68 -9.39
CA PHE A 51 3.48 0.72 -8.55
C PHE A 51 3.13 0.54 -7.06
N HIS A 52 2.01 1.09 -6.61
CA HIS A 52 1.53 0.85 -5.25
C HIS A 52 1.14 -0.62 -5.03
N SER A 53 0.57 -1.29 -6.02
CA SER A 53 0.30 -2.73 -5.93
C SER A 53 1.58 -3.56 -5.80
N ILE A 54 2.63 -3.20 -6.54
CA ILE A 54 3.96 -3.81 -6.42
C ILE A 54 4.53 -3.57 -5.02
N PHE A 55 4.42 -2.35 -4.49
CA PHE A 55 4.85 -2.03 -3.14
C PHE A 55 4.15 -2.92 -2.09
N LEU A 56 2.84 -3.10 -2.18
CA LEU A 56 2.08 -3.97 -1.27
C LEU A 56 2.53 -5.43 -1.37
N PHE A 57 2.82 -5.92 -2.58
CA PHE A 57 3.34 -7.27 -2.78
C PHE A 57 4.72 -7.45 -2.12
N ILE A 58 5.65 -6.53 -2.37
CA ILE A 58 7.00 -6.57 -1.76
C ILE A 58 6.90 -6.48 -0.24
N THR A 59 6.02 -5.62 0.28
CA THR A 59 5.77 -5.51 1.72
C THR A 59 5.34 -6.85 2.31
N ALA A 60 4.40 -7.54 1.69
CA ALA A 60 3.95 -8.85 2.16
C ALA A 60 5.09 -9.88 2.15
N CYS A 61 5.84 -9.97 1.06
CA CYS A 61 6.98 -10.87 0.95
C CYS A 61 8.04 -10.58 2.02
N THR A 62 8.33 -9.30 2.26
CA THR A 62 9.33 -8.90 3.27
C THR A 62 8.88 -9.24 4.68
N LEU A 63 7.62 -8.97 5.04
CA LEU A 63 7.10 -9.28 6.37
C LEU A 63 7.04 -10.79 6.62
N ILE A 64 6.70 -11.60 5.62
CA ILE A 64 6.79 -13.06 5.71
C ILE A 64 8.25 -13.49 5.91
N TYR A 65 9.17 -12.95 5.11
CA TYR A 65 10.58 -13.29 5.22
C TYR A 65 11.15 -12.98 6.61
N ILE A 66 10.85 -11.80 7.15
CA ILE A 66 11.28 -11.39 8.50
C ILE A 66 10.68 -12.32 9.57
N SER A 67 9.42 -12.75 9.42
CA SER A 67 8.78 -13.63 10.40
C SER A 67 9.49 -14.98 10.55
N ILE A 68 10.22 -15.41 9.52
CA ILE A 68 10.98 -16.67 9.51
C ILE A 68 12.46 -16.42 9.86
N ASN A 69 12.97 -15.22 9.52
CA ASN A 69 14.37 -14.83 9.70
C ASN A 69 14.48 -13.56 10.56
N PRO A 70 14.40 -13.67 11.89
CA PRO A 70 14.35 -12.52 12.81
C PRO A 70 15.56 -11.58 12.73
N GLU A 71 16.70 -12.08 12.31
CA GLU A 71 17.93 -11.31 12.15
C GLU A 71 17.80 -10.22 11.08
N PHE A 72 16.81 -10.31 10.18
CA PHE A 72 16.55 -9.32 9.16
C PHE A 72 15.43 -8.32 9.53
N ALA A 73 15.06 -8.22 10.82
CA ALA A 73 14.01 -7.31 11.29
C ALA A 73 14.23 -5.85 10.84
N ILE A 74 15.48 -5.44 10.67
CA ILE A 74 15.84 -4.10 10.17
C ILE A 74 15.21 -3.77 8.81
N ALA A 75 14.93 -4.77 7.98
CA ALA A 75 14.29 -4.59 6.68
C ALA A 75 12.83 -4.13 6.77
N ALA A 76 12.21 -4.21 7.96
CA ALA A 76 10.85 -3.66 8.17
C ALA A 76 10.82 -2.14 8.23
N TYR A 77 11.89 -1.46 8.66
CA TYR A 77 11.88 -0.01 8.85
C TYR A 77 11.54 0.80 7.59
N PRO A 78 12.13 0.52 6.41
CA PRO A 78 11.71 1.21 5.19
C PRO A 78 10.22 1.03 4.89
N ILE A 79 9.68 -0.17 5.10
CA ILE A 79 8.26 -0.47 4.90
C ILE A 79 7.41 0.36 5.86
N ILE A 80 7.76 0.38 7.14
CA ILE A 80 7.08 1.15 8.17
C ILE A 80 7.10 2.64 7.80
N CYS A 81 8.26 3.19 7.46
CA CYS A 81 8.40 4.59 7.08
C CYS A 81 7.56 4.96 5.86
N ILE A 82 7.64 4.19 4.77
CA ILE A 82 6.85 4.45 3.56
C ILE A 82 5.35 4.36 3.86
N SER A 83 4.94 3.38 4.66
CA SER A 83 3.53 3.19 5.00
C SER A 83 2.98 4.32 5.88
N ILE A 84 3.76 4.81 6.86
CA ILE A 84 3.38 5.97 7.69
C ILE A 84 3.28 7.22 6.82
N LEU A 85 4.32 7.51 6.04
CA LEU A 85 4.34 8.69 5.17
C LEU A 85 3.22 8.63 4.13
N GLY A 86 2.96 7.46 3.56
CA GLY A 86 1.87 7.24 2.64
C GLY A 86 0.49 7.47 3.28
N ALA A 87 0.28 6.99 4.51
CA ALA A 87 -0.95 7.23 5.26
C ALA A 87 -1.16 8.72 5.54
N ILE A 88 -0.11 9.41 5.99
CA ILE A 88 -0.15 10.87 6.23
C ILE A 88 -0.45 11.61 4.93
N TYR A 89 0.25 11.30 3.85
CA TYR A 89 0.06 11.96 2.55
C TYR A 89 -1.36 11.73 2.02
N PHE A 90 -1.90 10.52 2.19
CA PHE A 90 -3.27 10.20 1.84
C PHE A 90 -4.27 11.09 2.59
N LEU A 91 -4.07 11.29 3.89
CA LEU A 91 -4.91 12.17 4.71
C LEU A 91 -4.78 13.62 4.27
N VAL A 92 -3.57 14.09 3.96
CA VAL A 92 -3.33 15.47 3.47
C VAL A 92 -4.07 15.71 2.16
N LEU A 93 -4.00 14.78 1.20
CA LEU A 93 -4.75 14.87 -0.05
C LEU A 93 -6.28 14.82 0.17
N GLY A 94 -6.70 14.16 1.24
CA GLY A 94 -8.11 14.09 1.63
C GLY A 94 -8.67 15.37 2.23
N ILE A 95 -7.83 16.34 2.62
CA ILE A 95 -8.28 17.63 3.13
C ILE A 95 -9.06 18.36 2.02
N GLY A 96 -10.34 18.62 2.28
CA GLY A 96 -11.25 19.21 1.29
C GLY A 96 -11.77 18.27 0.21
N ASN A 97 -11.39 17.00 0.23
CA ASN A 97 -11.88 15.97 -0.70
C ASN A 97 -12.47 14.78 0.04
N ARG A 98 -13.75 14.89 0.41
CA ARG A 98 -14.44 13.85 1.19
C ARG A 98 -14.55 12.51 0.44
N GLU A 99 -14.68 12.54 -0.88
CA GLU A 99 -14.75 11.30 -1.69
C GLU A 99 -13.44 10.53 -1.64
N PHE A 100 -12.31 11.22 -1.63
CA PHE A 100 -11.00 10.61 -1.47
C PHE A 100 -10.83 9.96 -0.09
N LEU A 101 -11.34 10.59 0.98
CA LEU A 101 -11.28 10.04 2.34
C LEU A 101 -12.14 8.78 2.54
N LYS A 102 -13.11 8.52 1.67
CA LYS A 102 -13.88 7.27 1.70
C LYS A 102 -13.06 6.05 1.25
N MET A 103 -11.95 6.28 0.55
CA MET A 103 -11.03 5.21 0.15
C MET A 103 -10.23 4.73 1.35
N PRO A 104 -10.01 3.41 1.51
CA PRO A 104 -9.37 2.85 2.71
C PRO A 104 -7.83 2.98 2.73
N GLY A 105 -7.23 3.77 1.84
CA GLY A 105 -5.79 3.83 1.65
C GLY A 105 -5.01 4.23 2.90
N ALA A 106 -5.44 5.28 3.61
CA ALA A 106 -4.79 5.72 4.85
C ALA A 106 -4.89 4.66 5.95
N VAL A 107 -6.07 4.03 6.10
CA VAL A 107 -6.30 2.98 7.10
C VAL A 107 -5.47 1.74 6.77
N LEU A 108 -5.44 1.33 5.51
CA LEU A 108 -4.63 0.19 5.06
C LEU A 108 -3.14 0.40 5.37
N MET A 109 -2.58 1.52 4.93
CA MET A 109 -1.17 1.80 5.12
C MET A 109 -0.81 1.99 6.59
N GLY A 110 -1.65 2.69 7.36
CA GLY A 110 -1.47 2.87 8.80
C GLY A 110 -1.52 1.54 9.56
N ALA A 111 -2.44 0.66 9.21
CA ALA A 111 -2.56 -0.67 9.82
C ALA A 111 -1.35 -1.57 9.50
N ILE A 112 -0.85 -1.55 8.24
CA ILE A 112 0.36 -2.27 7.85
C ILE A 112 1.56 -1.78 8.66
N ALA A 113 1.74 -0.45 8.76
CA ALA A 113 2.83 0.14 9.54
C ALA A 113 2.77 -0.26 11.01
N LEU A 114 1.58 -0.20 11.61
CA LEU A 114 1.37 -0.58 13.00
C LEU A 114 1.67 -2.07 13.25
N LEU A 115 1.14 -2.95 12.40
CA LEU A 115 1.37 -4.38 12.51
C LEU A 115 2.84 -4.74 12.32
N ALA A 116 3.52 -4.11 11.36
CA ALA A 116 4.96 -4.31 11.18
C ALA A 116 5.75 -3.82 12.39
N LEU A 117 5.42 -2.64 12.93
CA LEU A 117 6.10 -2.07 14.11
C LEU A 117 5.91 -2.94 15.37
N LEU A 118 4.70 -3.46 15.58
CA LEU A 118 4.40 -4.35 16.72
C LEU A 118 5.01 -5.75 16.54
N GLY A 119 5.35 -6.11 15.31
CA GLY A 119 5.92 -7.40 14.97
C GLY A 119 7.44 -7.50 15.17
N ILE A 120 8.16 -6.39 14.98
CA ILE A 120 9.62 -6.33 15.13
C ILE A 120 10.03 -5.88 16.55
#